data_f384735c790cfa32ccfd6bb9bc52cfaa
#
_entry.id   f384735c790cfa32ccfd6bb9bc52cfaa
#
_cell.length_a   1.000
_cell.length_b   1.000
_cell.length_c   1.000
_cell.angle_alpha   90.00
_cell.angle_beta   90.00
_cell.angle_gamma   90.00
#
_symmetry.space_group_name_H-M   'P 1'
#
loop_
_entity.id
_entity.type
_entity.pdbx_description
1 polymer ?
#
loop_
_entity_poly.entity_id
_entity_poly.type
_entity_poly.pdbx_seq_one_letter_code
_entity_poly.pdbx_strand_id
1 'polypeptide(L)'
;ANDADLLYNEIYQTKGMTIMKKKGMTLGLLLSGAGLLILLHMVGESYLNGLAGSNRQMQADTKEYMYKYDMIVDNPESSFWQAVYASAEKWARENDSLLELKGTDEESQYTKLDYMNVSIASRADGIILQYSGEDGLEDKIDEAVADGIPVVTLMNDAVHSKRQTFVGVSDYQLGSAYGEKVADYVTRDTKNILILLKRNIDDMNQSQIYTQISNAAQAKTGAGQPVTVSVKNLLSSGTFGTEEAVTDIFQQRNKVPDILVCMDADTTECARQAVLDFNLAGKVTIIGYYTSPDILTAVEKGVLALTCDVDTEQMGKYSIEALTEFQKDGRSNSYYNVDINFQDKDAVRALRREGLSE
;
A
#
# COMPACT_ATOMS: atom_id res chain seq x y z
N ALA A 1 75.63 -39.94 -51.92
CA ALA A 1 74.30 -40.13 -51.34
C ALA A 1 73.49 -38.82 -51.43
N ASN A 2 72.45 -38.96 -52.14
CA ASN A 2 71.70 -38.06 -52.98
C ASN A 2 70.93 -36.91 -52.25
N ASP A 3 71.09 -35.71 -52.80
CA ASP A 3 70.27 -34.54 -52.47
C ASP A 3 68.76 -34.77 -52.76
N ALA A 4 68.39 -35.73 -53.57
CA ALA A 4 67.02 -36.12 -53.88
C ALA A 4 66.29 -36.79 -52.71
N ASP A 5 66.98 -37.56 -51.87
CA ASP A 5 66.37 -38.27 -50.70
C ASP A 5 66.13 -37.33 -49.58
N LEU A 6 66.95 -36.27 -49.42
CA LEU A 6 66.74 -35.23 -48.46
C LEU A 6 65.50 -34.36 -48.78
N LEU A 7 65.37 -34.01 -50.07
CA LEU A 7 64.18 -33.20 -50.49
C LEU A 7 62.88 -33.99 -50.40
N TYR A 8 62.93 -35.31 -50.66
CA TYR A 8 61.73 -36.18 -50.56
C TYR A 8 61.28 -36.32 -49.10
N ASN A 9 62.18 -36.45 -48.13
CA ASN A 9 61.86 -36.53 -46.71
C ASN A 9 61.32 -35.20 -46.18
N GLU A 10 61.87 -34.06 -46.61
CA GLU A 10 61.38 -32.76 -46.18
C GLU A 10 59.92 -32.47 -46.65
N ILE A 11 59.65 -32.86 -47.93
CA ILE A 11 58.27 -32.69 -48.47
C ILE A 11 57.28 -33.60 -47.83
N TYR A 12 57.67 -34.84 -47.46
CA TYR A 12 56.74 -35.73 -46.71
C TYR A 12 56.50 -35.30 -45.25
N GLN A 13 57.55 -34.83 -44.60
CA GLN A 13 57.40 -34.29 -43.20
C GLN A 13 56.53 -33.03 -43.15
N THR A 14 56.71 -32.09 -44.09
CA THR A 14 55.92 -30.88 -44.20
C THR A 14 54.46 -31.14 -44.60
N LYS A 15 54.19 -32.08 -45.52
CA LYS A 15 52.81 -32.50 -45.84
C LYS A 15 52.09 -33.18 -44.64
N GLY A 16 52.83 -34.08 -43.96
CA GLY A 16 52.31 -34.75 -42.75
C GLY A 16 51.95 -33.77 -41.64
N MET A 17 52.80 -32.78 -41.35
CA MET A 17 52.58 -31.76 -40.40
C MET A 17 51.43 -30.83 -40.78
N THR A 18 51.24 -30.48 -42.02
CA THR A 18 50.16 -29.65 -42.55
C THR A 18 48.80 -30.36 -42.44
N ILE A 19 48.74 -31.68 -42.67
CA ILE A 19 47.55 -32.52 -42.59
C ILE A 19 47.17 -32.71 -41.11
N MET A 20 48.12 -32.91 -40.20
CA MET A 20 47.86 -33.00 -38.76
C MET A 20 47.38 -31.68 -38.15
N LYS A 21 47.96 -30.52 -38.57
CA LYS A 21 47.45 -29.20 -38.16
C LYS A 21 46.03 -28.93 -38.68
N LYS A 22 45.71 -29.29 -39.92
CA LYS A 22 44.34 -29.16 -40.45
C LYS A 22 43.35 -30.08 -39.72
N LYS A 23 43.70 -31.33 -39.40
CA LYS A 23 42.83 -32.22 -38.59
C LYS A 23 42.64 -31.77 -37.18
N GLY A 24 43.68 -31.20 -36.50
CA GLY A 24 43.56 -30.61 -35.18
C GLY A 24 42.69 -29.37 -35.16
N MET A 25 42.78 -28.53 -36.19
CA MET A 25 41.97 -27.31 -36.30
C MET A 25 40.49 -27.62 -36.59
N THR A 26 40.20 -28.64 -37.41
CA THR A 26 38.82 -29.09 -37.67
C THR A 26 38.21 -29.78 -36.43
N LEU A 27 39.00 -30.56 -35.70
CA LEU A 27 38.53 -31.18 -34.43
C LEU A 27 38.27 -30.10 -33.36
N GLY A 28 39.13 -29.09 -33.23
CA GLY A 28 38.94 -27.95 -32.35
C GLY A 28 37.66 -27.14 -32.66
N LEU A 29 37.39 -26.89 -33.93
CA LEU A 29 36.16 -26.22 -34.39
C LEU A 29 34.91 -27.05 -34.13
N LEU A 30 34.96 -28.37 -34.27
CA LEU A 30 33.84 -29.27 -33.97
C LEU A 30 33.57 -29.34 -32.47
N LEU A 31 34.62 -29.39 -31.65
CA LEU A 31 34.47 -29.38 -30.18
C LEU A 31 33.95 -28.03 -29.65
N SER A 32 34.39 -26.89 -30.22
CA SER A 32 33.87 -25.57 -29.85
C SER A 32 32.41 -25.40 -30.32
N GLY A 33 32.01 -25.91 -31.46
CA GLY A 33 30.63 -25.92 -31.94
C GLY A 33 29.72 -26.79 -31.10
N ALA A 34 30.17 -27.97 -30.68
CA ALA A 34 29.43 -28.82 -29.76
C ALA A 34 29.28 -28.19 -28.37
N GLY A 35 30.34 -27.54 -27.86
CA GLY A 35 30.29 -26.79 -26.61
C GLY A 35 29.27 -25.64 -26.65
N LEU A 36 29.24 -24.90 -27.76
CA LEU A 36 28.27 -23.80 -27.94
C LEU A 36 26.82 -24.31 -27.99
N LEU A 37 26.60 -25.44 -28.67
CA LEU A 37 25.27 -26.07 -28.72
C LEU A 37 24.80 -26.58 -27.38
N ILE A 38 25.67 -27.14 -26.54
CA ILE A 38 25.36 -27.59 -25.20
C ILE A 38 25.02 -26.37 -24.31
N LEU A 39 25.78 -25.30 -24.46
CA LEU A 39 25.56 -24.06 -23.70
C LEU A 39 24.23 -23.40 -24.09
N LEU A 40 23.91 -23.36 -25.39
CA LEU A 40 22.60 -22.88 -25.86
C LEU A 40 21.43 -23.76 -25.38
N HIS A 41 21.66 -25.09 -25.34
CA HIS A 41 20.64 -26.01 -24.81
C HIS A 41 20.41 -25.80 -23.29
N MET A 42 21.47 -25.67 -22.50
CA MET A 42 21.38 -25.41 -21.08
C MET A 42 20.73 -24.06 -20.78
N VAL A 43 21.05 -22.99 -21.52
CA VAL A 43 20.41 -21.68 -21.39
C VAL A 43 18.95 -21.77 -21.84
N GLY A 44 18.65 -22.47 -22.92
CA GLY A 44 17.28 -22.72 -23.38
C GLY A 44 16.44 -23.49 -22.35
N GLU A 45 16.98 -24.57 -21.79
CA GLU A 45 16.28 -25.32 -20.71
C GLU A 45 16.10 -24.49 -19.45
N SER A 46 17.11 -23.70 -19.05
CA SER A 46 16.99 -22.80 -17.91
C SER A 46 15.93 -21.71 -18.13
N TYR A 47 15.86 -21.16 -19.34
CA TYR A 47 14.84 -20.19 -19.73
C TYR A 47 13.44 -20.82 -19.79
N LEU A 48 13.32 -21.99 -20.40
CA LEU A 48 12.05 -22.73 -20.45
C LEU A 48 11.59 -23.22 -19.08
N ASN A 49 12.51 -23.62 -18.20
CA ASN A 49 12.20 -23.96 -16.82
C ASN A 49 11.83 -22.73 -15.99
N GLY A 50 12.40 -21.56 -16.26
CA GLY A 50 11.97 -20.28 -15.69
C GLY A 50 10.55 -19.92 -16.13
N LEU A 51 10.22 -20.06 -17.40
CA LEU A 51 8.86 -19.86 -17.92
C LEU A 51 7.89 -20.92 -17.41
N ALA A 52 8.31 -22.17 -17.26
CA ALA A 52 7.48 -23.25 -16.70
C ALA A 52 7.30 -23.10 -15.17
N GLY A 53 8.28 -22.52 -14.47
CA GLY A 53 8.15 -22.14 -13.06
C GLY A 53 7.17 -20.99 -12.87
N SER A 54 7.23 -19.99 -13.73
CA SER A 54 6.25 -18.90 -13.81
C SER A 54 4.84 -19.41 -14.16
N ASN A 55 4.73 -20.35 -15.11
CA ASN A 55 3.46 -21.02 -15.44
C ASN A 55 2.98 -22.00 -14.34
N ARG A 56 3.85 -22.51 -13.46
CA ARG A 56 3.41 -23.30 -12.31
C ARG A 56 2.84 -22.42 -11.18
N GLN A 57 3.28 -21.18 -11.08
CA GLN A 57 2.59 -20.18 -10.25
C GLN A 57 1.30 -19.66 -10.91
N MET A 58 1.16 -19.78 -12.25
CA MET A 58 -0.08 -19.54 -13.00
C MET A 58 -0.95 -20.81 -13.19
N GLN A 59 -0.56 -21.96 -12.68
CA GLN A 59 -1.51 -23.01 -12.31
C GLN A 59 -2.11 -22.60 -10.96
N ALA A 60 -2.67 -21.38 -10.99
CA ALA A 60 -3.59 -20.86 -10.03
C ALA A 60 -4.66 -21.92 -9.78
N ASP A 61 -4.89 -22.11 -8.55
CA ASP A 61 -6.03 -22.73 -7.92
C ASP A 61 -7.17 -22.89 -8.92
N THR A 62 -7.35 -24.07 -9.46
CA THR A 62 -8.53 -24.42 -10.28
C THR A 62 -9.75 -24.56 -9.39
N LYS A 63 -9.68 -24.01 -8.16
CA LYS A 63 -10.85 -23.94 -7.28
C LYS A 63 -11.82 -22.97 -7.90
N GLU A 64 -12.97 -23.46 -8.26
CA GLU A 64 -14.13 -22.66 -8.65
C GLU A 64 -14.72 -22.07 -7.38
N TYR A 65 -14.70 -20.75 -7.25
CA TYR A 65 -15.25 -20.04 -6.10
C TYR A 65 -16.72 -19.70 -6.38
N MET A 66 -17.54 -19.72 -5.33
CA MET A 66 -18.96 -19.41 -5.43
C MET A 66 -19.23 -17.94 -5.70
N TYR A 67 -18.40 -17.05 -5.12
CA TYR A 67 -18.53 -15.61 -5.24
C TYR A 67 -17.21 -14.96 -5.68
N LYS A 68 -17.32 -13.85 -6.39
CA LYS A 68 -16.21 -13.01 -6.78
C LYS A 68 -16.41 -11.59 -6.27
N TYR A 69 -15.51 -11.14 -5.40
CA TYR A 69 -15.51 -9.80 -4.83
C TYR A 69 -14.35 -8.96 -5.39
N ASP A 70 -14.59 -7.67 -5.53
CA ASP A 70 -13.59 -6.69 -5.95
C ASP A 70 -13.30 -5.74 -4.78
N MET A 71 -12.02 -5.54 -4.45
CA MET A 71 -11.57 -4.54 -3.50
C MET A 71 -10.90 -3.40 -4.25
N ILE A 72 -11.45 -2.19 -4.12
CA ILE A 72 -11.02 -0.99 -4.87
C ILE A 72 -10.43 0.02 -3.89
N VAL A 73 -9.16 0.37 -4.06
CA VAL A 73 -8.41 1.26 -3.15
C VAL A 73 -7.51 2.23 -3.93
N ASP A 74 -7.05 3.29 -3.27
CA ASP A 74 -5.91 4.08 -3.73
C ASP A 74 -4.61 3.39 -3.30
N ASN A 75 -3.56 3.48 -4.12
CA ASN A 75 -2.22 2.96 -3.82
C ASN A 75 -2.25 1.51 -3.27
N PRO A 76 -2.69 0.54 -4.09
CA PRO A 76 -2.83 -0.86 -3.66
C PRO A 76 -1.51 -1.49 -3.19
N GLU A 77 -0.36 -0.93 -3.59
CA GLU A 77 0.97 -1.39 -3.19
C GLU A 77 1.39 -0.91 -1.80
N SER A 78 0.64 0.01 -1.17
CA SER A 78 0.96 0.47 0.18
C SER A 78 0.88 -0.68 1.19
N SER A 79 1.77 -0.67 2.18
CA SER A 79 1.80 -1.71 3.23
C SER A 79 0.48 -1.80 4.00
N PHE A 80 -0.24 -0.69 4.15
CA PHE A 80 -1.55 -0.66 4.77
C PHE A 80 -2.59 -1.46 3.97
N TRP A 81 -2.73 -1.16 2.68
CA TRP A 81 -3.72 -1.85 1.84
C TRP A 81 -3.34 -3.31 1.57
N GLN A 82 -2.04 -3.62 1.49
CA GLN A 82 -1.57 -5.01 1.41
C GLN A 82 -1.93 -5.80 2.67
N ALA A 83 -1.83 -5.20 3.87
CA ALA A 83 -2.22 -5.86 5.11
C ALA A 83 -3.74 -6.10 5.20
N VAL A 84 -4.56 -5.09 4.84
CA VAL A 84 -6.02 -5.23 4.78
C VAL A 84 -6.43 -6.29 3.75
N TYR A 85 -5.82 -6.24 2.55
CA TYR A 85 -6.11 -7.21 1.49
C TYR A 85 -5.73 -8.63 1.89
N ALA A 86 -4.56 -8.84 2.49
CA ALA A 86 -4.13 -10.17 2.93
C ALA A 86 -5.11 -10.80 3.95
N SER A 87 -5.63 -10.00 4.88
CA SER A 87 -6.68 -10.45 5.78
C SER A 87 -7.98 -10.74 5.03
N ALA A 88 -8.44 -9.80 4.20
CA ALA A 88 -9.67 -9.98 3.43
C ALA A 88 -9.60 -11.19 2.50
N GLU A 89 -8.48 -11.40 1.79
CA GLU A 89 -8.27 -12.55 0.91
C GLU A 89 -8.35 -13.88 1.67
N LYS A 90 -7.71 -13.95 2.85
CA LYS A 90 -7.79 -15.14 3.72
C LYS A 90 -9.24 -15.45 4.06
N TRP A 91 -9.99 -14.47 4.56
CA TRP A 91 -11.40 -14.65 4.93
C TRP A 91 -12.30 -14.93 3.74
N ALA A 92 -12.03 -14.35 2.56
CA ALA A 92 -12.74 -14.65 1.33
C ALA A 92 -12.57 -16.12 0.92
N ARG A 93 -11.34 -16.64 0.92
CA ARG A 93 -11.04 -18.04 0.62
C ARG A 93 -11.71 -19.03 1.59
N GLU A 94 -11.78 -18.68 2.88
CA GLU A 94 -12.47 -19.47 3.90
C GLU A 94 -14.00 -19.48 3.71
N ASN A 95 -14.55 -18.46 3.05
CA ASN A 95 -15.96 -18.32 2.73
C ASN A 95 -16.29 -18.58 1.24
N ASP A 96 -15.47 -19.40 0.58
CA ASP A 96 -15.66 -19.83 -0.82
C ASP A 96 -15.81 -18.66 -1.81
N SER A 97 -15.02 -17.60 -1.60
CA SER A 97 -15.03 -16.40 -2.39
C SER A 97 -13.64 -16.06 -2.92
N LEU A 98 -13.55 -15.55 -4.14
CA LEU A 98 -12.35 -14.97 -4.73
C LEU A 98 -12.38 -13.45 -4.49
N LEU A 99 -11.28 -12.88 -4.03
CA LEU A 99 -11.12 -11.45 -3.89
C LEU A 99 -10.04 -10.95 -4.87
N GLU A 100 -10.39 -9.93 -5.68
CA GLU A 100 -9.43 -9.23 -6.54
C GLU A 100 -9.16 -7.83 -5.98
N LEU A 101 -7.88 -7.48 -5.84
CA LEU A 101 -7.46 -6.13 -5.49
C LEU A 101 -7.31 -5.29 -6.75
N LYS A 102 -7.97 -4.15 -6.78
CA LYS A 102 -7.92 -3.15 -7.86
C LYS A 102 -7.59 -1.80 -7.24
N GLY A 103 -6.85 -0.98 -7.94
CA GLY A 103 -6.53 0.32 -7.37
C GLY A 103 -5.91 1.28 -8.34
N THR A 104 -5.90 2.54 -7.92
CA THR A 104 -5.26 3.62 -8.64
C THR A 104 -3.82 3.72 -8.16
N ASP A 105 -2.87 3.53 -9.05
CA ASP A 105 -1.46 3.80 -8.82
C ASP A 105 -0.99 5.00 -9.67
N GLU A 106 0.27 5.37 -9.53
CA GLU A 106 0.85 6.50 -10.27
C GLU A 106 0.89 6.29 -11.79
N GLU A 107 0.91 5.04 -12.23
CA GLU A 107 0.97 4.66 -13.64
C GLU A 107 -0.43 4.43 -14.22
N SER A 108 -1.42 4.21 -13.37
CA SER A 108 -2.79 3.94 -13.78
C SER A 108 -3.49 5.21 -14.27
N GLN A 109 -4.06 5.12 -15.46
CA GLN A 109 -4.97 6.14 -15.98
C GLN A 109 -6.41 5.97 -15.47
N TYR A 110 -6.66 4.92 -14.67
CA TYR A 110 -7.98 4.58 -14.17
C TYR A 110 -8.21 5.18 -12.78
N THR A 111 -9.40 5.72 -12.59
CA THR A 111 -9.88 6.22 -11.30
C THR A 111 -10.67 5.14 -10.55
N LYS A 112 -10.99 5.38 -9.27
CA LYS A 112 -11.92 4.49 -8.52
C LYS A 112 -13.29 4.39 -9.21
N LEU A 113 -13.77 5.48 -9.84
CA LEU A 113 -14.99 5.45 -10.66
C LEU A 113 -14.88 4.48 -11.83
N ASP A 114 -13.73 4.44 -12.51
CA ASP A 114 -13.51 3.51 -13.62
C ASP A 114 -13.50 2.06 -13.12
N TYR A 115 -12.84 1.79 -11.99
CA TYR A 115 -12.86 0.45 -11.38
C TYR A 115 -14.27 0.06 -10.91
N MET A 116 -15.05 0.99 -10.35
CA MET A 116 -16.46 0.74 -10.03
C MET A 116 -17.26 0.35 -11.28
N ASN A 117 -17.10 1.10 -12.39
CA ASN A 117 -17.73 0.77 -13.67
C ASN A 117 -17.36 -0.64 -14.15
N VAL A 118 -16.07 -1.02 -14.04
CA VAL A 118 -15.59 -2.36 -14.42
C VAL A 118 -16.24 -3.43 -13.54
N SER A 119 -16.28 -3.22 -12.22
CA SER A 119 -16.86 -4.18 -11.28
C SER A 119 -18.37 -4.35 -11.48
N ILE A 120 -19.10 -3.28 -11.75
CA ILE A 120 -20.54 -3.32 -12.08
C ILE A 120 -20.74 -4.06 -13.41
N ALA A 121 -20.01 -3.70 -14.47
CA ALA A 121 -20.12 -4.31 -15.79
C ALA A 121 -19.75 -5.80 -15.80
N SER A 122 -18.77 -6.21 -14.99
CA SER A 122 -18.38 -7.62 -14.83
C SER A 122 -19.29 -8.41 -13.89
N ARG A 123 -20.27 -7.75 -13.26
CA ARG A 123 -21.21 -8.34 -12.30
C ARG A 123 -20.47 -9.01 -11.14
N ALA A 124 -19.59 -8.26 -10.49
CA ALA A 124 -19.02 -8.72 -9.24
C ALA A 124 -20.12 -9.06 -8.23
N ASP A 125 -19.93 -10.09 -7.43
CA ASP A 125 -20.90 -10.49 -6.41
C ASP A 125 -20.86 -9.57 -5.18
N GLY A 126 -19.84 -8.69 -5.08
CA GLY A 126 -19.74 -7.66 -4.04
C GLY A 126 -18.53 -6.76 -4.27
N ILE A 127 -18.59 -5.55 -3.75
CA ILE A 127 -17.53 -4.55 -3.89
C ILE A 127 -17.13 -4.04 -2.50
N ILE A 128 -15.83 -4.03 -2.22
CA ILE A 128 -15.23 -3.38 -1.06
C ILE A 128 -14.52 -2.12 -1.58
N LEU A 129 -14.94 -0.95 -1.14
CA LEU A 129 -14.52 0.33 -1.70
C LEU A 129 -13.89 1.23 -0.64
N GLN A 130 -12.64 1.62 -0.81
CA GLN A 130 -12.10 2.76 -0.09
C GLN A 130 -12.82 4.02 -0.54
N TYR A 131 -13.64 4.58 0.33
CA TYR A 131 -14.36 5.81 0.05
C TYR A 131 -13.59 7.01 0.58
N SER A 132 -13.45 8.06 -0.23
CA SER A 132 -12.77 9.31 0.15
C SER A 132 -13.61 10.56 -0.19
N GLY A 133 -14.87 10.36 -0.61
CA GLY A 133 -15.78 11.46 -0.93
C GLY A 133 -15.56 12.05 -2.33
N GLU A 134 -15.05 11.27 -3.28
CA GLU A 134 -14.88 11.71 -4.66
C GLU A 134 -16.22 11.93 -5.36
N ASP A 135 -16.28 12.98 -6.17
CA ASP A 135 -17.47 13.33 -6.91
C ASP A 135 -17.98 12.17 -7.78
N GLY A 136 -19.26 11.86 -7.69
CA GLY A 136 -19.93 10.81 -8.44
C GLY A 136 -19.73 9.38 -7.89
N LEU A 137 -18.91 9.19 -6.85
CA LEU A 137 -18.67 7.84 -6.32
C LEU A 137 -19.88 7.30 -5.54
N GLU A 138 -20.64 8.16 -4.85
CA GLU A 138 -21.90 7.76 -4.19
C GLU A 138 -22.96 7.33 -5.22
N ASP A 139 -23.05 8.03 -6.36
CA ASP A 139 -23.94 7.63 -7.45
C ASP A 139 -23.57 6.25 -8.01
N LYS A 140 -22.27 5.93 -8.08
CA LYS A 140 -21.79 4.61 -8.52
C LYS A 140 -22.04 3.51 -7.48
N ILE A 141 -21.96 3.83 -6.20
CA ILE A 141 -22.39 2.92 -5.13
C ILE A 141 -23.88 2.61 -5.30
N ASP A 142 -24.68 3.63 -5.51
CA ASP A 142 -26.14 3.49 -5.69
C ASP A 142 -26.50 2.68 -6.95
N GLU A 143 -25.76 2.85 -8.04
CA GLU A 143 -25.89 2.06 -9.27
C GLU A 143 -25.57 0.58 -9.00
N ALA A 144 -24.44 0.28 -8.37
CA ALA A 144 -24.05 -1.08 -8.01
C ALA A 144 -25.13 -1.77 -7.17
N VAL A 145 -25.64 -1.06 -6.15
CA VAL A 145 -26.68 -1.59 -5.26
C VAL A 145 -28.01 -1.82 -6.03
N ALA A 146 -28.36 -0.93 -6.97
CA ALA A 146 -29.55 -1.10 -7.81
C ALA A 146 -29.43 -2.33 -8.72
N ASP A 147 -28.21 -2.68 -9.14
CA ASP A 147 -27.92 -3.89 -9.91
C ASP A 147 -27.79 -5.17 -9.04
N GLY A 148 -28.02 -5.04 -7.73
CA GLY A 148 -27.96 -6.15 -6.77
C GLY A 148 -26.57 -6.48 -6.25
N ILE A 149 -25.58 -5.62 -6.49
CA ILE A 149 -24.20 -5.79 -6.04
C ILE A 149 -24.02 -5.06 -4.69
N PRO A 150 -23.82 -5.78 -3.57
CA PRO A 150 -23.58 -5.16 -2.27
C PRO A 150 -22.26 -4.40 -2.26
N VAL A 151 -22.27 -3.20 -1.64
CA VAL A 151 -21.07 -2.37 -1.48
C VAL A 151 -20.76 -2.16 -0.01
N VAL A 152 -19.52 -2.46 0.36
CA VAL A 152 -18.92 -2.18 1.68
C VAL A 152 -17.94 -1.03 1.51
N THR A 153 -18.10 0.04 2.28
CA THR A 153 -17.14 1.16 2.27
C THR A 153 -16.12 1.01 3.40
N LEU A 154 -14.88 1.39 3.10
CA LEU A 154 -13.74 1.40 4.04
C LEU A 154 -13.26 2.81 4.31
N MET A 155 -12.65 3.02 5.46
CA MET A 155 -11.99 4.23 5.94
C MET A 155 -12.97 5.37 6.25
N ASN A 156 -13.80 5.77 5.30
CA ASN A 156 -14.80 6.80 5.46
C ASN A 156 -16.19 6.25 5.08
N ASP A 157 -17.20 6.82 5.69
CA ASP A 157 -18.58 6.41 5.47
C ASP A 157 -19.22 7.22 4.34
N ALA A 158 -19.79 6.54 3.35
CA ALA A 158 -20.59 7.14 2.29
C ALA A 158 -22.07 7.25 2.74
N VAL A 159 -22.32 8.13 3.70
CA VAL A 159 -23.61 8.23 4.43
C VAL A 159 -24.81 8.59 3.54
N HIS A 160 -24.57 9.21 2.38
CA HIS A 160 -25.62 9.61 1.45
C HIS A 160 -25.87 8.57 0.35
N SER A 161 -25.10 7.46 0.35
CA SER A 161 -25.25 6.36 -0.59
C SER A 161 -26.08 5.20 -0.01
N LYS A 162 -26.45 4.25 -0.88
CA LYS A 162 -27.15 3.01 -0.53
C LYS A 162 -26.20 1.86 -0.14
N ARG A 163 -24.96 2.16 0.24
CA ARG A 163 -24.03 1.13 0.69
C ARG A 163 -24.64 0.23 1.75
N GLN A 164 -24.29 -1.05 1.79
CA GLN A 164 -24.78 -1.98 2.81
C GLN A 164 -24.10 -1.77 4.14
N THR A 165 -22.77 -1.61 4.13
CA THR A 165 -21.97 -1.59 5.34
C THR A 165 -20.87 -0.55 5.24
N PHE A 166 -20.56 0.10 6.35
CA PHE A 166 -19.30 0.81 6.57
C PHE A 166 -18.43 -0.01 7.52
N VAL A 167 -17.17 -0.22 7.17
CA VAL A 167 -16.15 -0.86 8.01
C VAL A 167 -15.02 0.14 8.28
N GLY A 168 -14.82 0.49 9.52
CA GLY A 168 -13.83 1.50 9.90
C GLY A 168 -14.06 2.07 11.29
N VAL A 169 -13.45 3.21 11.57
CA VAL A 169 -13.60 3.97 12.80
C VAL A 169 -14.46 5.19 12.53
N SER A 170 -15.47 5.45 13.34
CA SER A 170 -16.26 6.66 13.15
C SER A 170 -15.42 7.92 13.38
N ASP A 171 -15.71 8.98 12.61
CA ASP A 171 -15.01 10.26 12.71
C ASP A 171 -14.99 10.84 14.13
N TYR A 172 -16.08 10.63 14.87
CA TYR A 172 -16.16 11.06 16.24
C TYR A 172 -15.17 10.31 17.13
N GLN A 173 -15.14 8.99 17.04
CA GLN A 173 -14.23 8.15 17.83
C GLN A 173 -12.77 8.43 17.46
N LEU A 174 -12.46 8.48 16.16
CA LEU A 174 -11.13 8.76 15.67
C LEU A 174 -10.67 10.16 16.10
N GLY A 175 -11.50 11.19 15.89
CA GLY A 175 -11.20 12.55 16.30
C GLY A 175 -11.04 12.70 17.81
N SER A 176 -11.87 12.02 18.62
CA SER A 176 -11.75 12.02 20.08
C SER A 176 -10.45 11.38 20.55
N ALA A 177 -10.10 10.21 20.00
CA ALA A 177 -8.88 9.50 20.35
C ALA A 177 -7.61 10.30 19.96
N TYR A 178 -7.60 10.89 18.75
CA TYR A 178 -6.51 11.79 18.36
C TYR A 178 -6.48 13.07 19.17
N GLY A 179 -7.65 13.64 19.52
CA GLY A 179 -7.74 14.83 20.35
C GLY A 179 -7.09 14.64 21.72
N GLU A 180 -7.33 13.51 22.39
CA GLU A 180 -6.68 13.15 23.64
C GLU A 180 -5.15 13.09 23.48
N LYS A 181 -4.67 12.42 22.44
CA LYS A 181 -3.22 12.31 22.19
C LYS A 181 -2.59 13.65 21.81
N VAL A 182 -3.23 14.45 20.96
CA VAL A 182 -2.77 15.81 20.65
C VAL A 182 -2.64 16.65 21.90
N ALA A 183 -3.64 16.61 22.80
CA ALA A 183 -3.63 17.37 24.03
C ALA A 183 -2.43 17.03 24.95
N ASP A 184 -1.91 15.80 24.90
CA ASP A 184 -0.73 15.39 25.67
C ASP A 184 0.55 16.14 25.22
N TYR A 185 0.61 16.55 23.96
CA TYR A 185 1.75 17.28 23.37
C TYR A 185 1.55 18.79 23.30
N VAL A 186 0.35 19.30 23.59
CA VAL A 186 0.10 20.74 23.63
C VAL A 186 0.80 21.34 24.84
N THR A 187 1.65 22.33 24.60
CA THR A 187 2.38 23.11 25.59
C THR A 187 2.00 24.60 25.50
N ARG A 188 2.57 25.42 26.38
CA ARG A 188 2.39 26.90 26.32
C ARG A 188 2.99 27.53 25.07
N ASP A 189 3.98 26.84 24.45
CA ASP A 189 4.65 27.34 23.25
C ASP A 189 3.99 26.86 21.95
N THR A 190 3.04 25.92 22.02
CA THR A 190 2.28 25.40 20.88
C THR A 190 1.35 26.49 20.33
N LYS A 191 1.51 26.83 19.06
CA LYS A 191 0.74 27.85 18.34
C LYS A 191 -0.12 27.27 17.24
N ASN A 192 0.45 26.33 16.50
CA ASN A 192 -0.14 25.82 15.25
C ASN A 192 -0.20 24.30 15.24
N ILE A 193 -1.39 23.77 15.03
CA ILE A 193 -1.64 22.34 14.79
C ILE A 193 -2.20 22.22 13.39
N LEU A 194 -1.60 21.36 12.58
CA LEU A 194 -2.07 21.07 11.23
C LEU A 194 -2.52 19.62 11.15
N ILE A 195 -3.74 19.40 10.69
CA ILE A 195 -4.33 18.09 10.44
C ILE A 195 -4.28 17.84 8.92
N LEU A 196 -3.72 16.72 8.50
CA LEU A 196 -3.73 16.26 7.12
C LEU A 196 -4.85 15.25 6.93
N LEU A 197 -5.77 15.55 6.04
CA LEU A 197 -6.88 14.67 5.65
C LEU A 197 -6.83 14.38 4.16
N LYS A 198 -7.04 13.14 3.78
CA LYS A 198 -7.12 12.70 2.38
C LYS A 198 -8.57 12.31 2.06
N ARG A 199 -9.47 13.31 2.06
CA ARG A 199 -10.88 13.10 1.71
C ARG A 199 -11.57 14.39 1.30
N ASN A 200 -12.61 14.30 0.49
CA ASN A 200 -13.46 15.45 0.16
C ASN A 200 -14.35 15.80 1.35
N ILE A 201 -14.28 17.04 1.80
CA ILE A 201 -15.16 17.61 2.83
C ILE A 201 -15.51 19.02 2.36
N ASP A 202 -16.79 19.29 2.14
CA ASP A 202 -17.29 20.57 1.66
C ASP A 202 -16.99 21.72 2.64
N ASP A 203 -17.06 21.42 3.95
CA ASP A 203 -16.68 22.35 5.01
C ASP A 203 -15.77 21.65 6.04
N MET A 204 -14.49 21.97 5.98
CA MET A 204 -13.47 21.42 6.88
C MET A 204 -13.73 21.73 8.35
N ASN A 205 -14.41 22.83 8.67
CA ASN A 205 -14.73 23.20 10.03
C ASN A 205 -15.89 22.37 10.62
N GLN A 206 -16.68 21.72 9.76
CA GLN A 206 -17.74 20.81 10.17
C GLN A 206 -17.26 19.37 10.38
N SER A 207 -15.98 19.08 10.04
CA SER A 207 -15.40 17.76 10.29
C SER A 207 -15.42 17.43 11.78
N GLN A 208 -15.99 16.28 12.12
CA GLN A 208 -15.98 15.75 13.50
C GLN A 208 -14.55 15.57 14.01
N ILE A 209 -13.62 15.13 13.17
CA ILE A 209 -12.20 14.99 13.52
C ILE A 209 -11.61 16.33 13.91
N TYR A 210 -11.77 17.36 13.07
CA TYR A 210 -11.31 18.71 13.39
C TYR A 210 -11.90 19.22 14.71
N THR A 211 -13.21 19.07 14.89
CA THR A 211 -13.92 19.56 16.07
C THR A 211 -13.39 18.93 17.35
N GLN A 212 -13.21 17.59 17.38
CA GLN A 212 -12.72 16.89 18.56
C GLN A 212 -11.26 17.27 18.88
N ILE A 213 -10.37 17.29 17.88
CA ILE A 213 -8.96 17.66 18.06
C ILE A 213 -8.86 19.13 18.53
N SER A 214 -9.60 20.04 17.88
CA SER A 214 -9.60 21.46 18.23
C SER A 214 -10.07 21.71 19.66
N ASN A 215 -11.19 21.09 20.07
CA ASN A 215 -11.71 21.19 21.43
C ASN A 215 -10.71 20.69 22.47
N ALA A 216 -10.08 19.54 22.22
CA ALA A 216 -9.08 18.94 23.12
C ALA A 216 -7.84 19.84 23.26
N ALA A 217 -7.32 20.37 22.15
CA ALA A 217 -6.18 21.27 22.14
C ALA A 217 -6.47 22.59 22.87
N GLN A 218 -7.64 23.20 22.63
CA GLN A 218 -8.05 24.44 23.31
C GLN A 218 -8.29 24.25 24.80
N ALA A 219 -8.87 23.12 25.21
CA ALA A 219 -9.07 22.82 26.63
C ALA A 219 -7.74 22.75 27.39
N LYS A 220 -6.65 22.34 26.74
CA LYS A 220 -5.31 22.22 27.34
C LYS A 220 -4.64 23.58 27.55
N THR A 221 -4.82 24.52 26.62
CA THR A 221 -4.16 25.85 26.68
C THR A 221 -4.91 26.85 27.56
N GLY A 222 -6.21 26.65 27.77
CA GLY A 222 -7.06 27.60 28.50
C GLY A 222 -7.32 28.92 27.76
N ALA A 223 -8.10 29.83 28.36
CA ALA A 223 -8.59 31.03 27.70
C ALA A 223 -7.54 32.11 27.34
N GLY A 224 -6.27 31.91 27.73
CA GLY A 224 -5.22 32.95 27.58
C GLY A 224 -4.31 32.82 26.40
N GLN A 225 -4.25 31.65 25.72
CA GLN A 225 -3.37 31.40 24.58
C GLN A 225 -4.08 30.50 23.56
N PRO A 226 -4.77 31.08 22.58
CA PRO A 226 -5.46 30.29 21.57
C PRO A 226 -4.44 29.53 20.68
N VAL A 227 -4.59 28.22 20.61
CA VAL A 227 -3.91 27.38 19.61
C VAL A 227 -4.71 27.44 18.31
N THR A 228 -4.02 27.70 17.21
CA THR A 228 -4.64 27.63 15.89
C THR A 228 -4.62 26.18 15.39
N VAL A 229 -5.78 25.59 15.19
CA VAL A 229 -5.93 24.29 14.53
C VAL A 229 -6.39 24.52 13.10
N SER A 230 -5.73 23.91 12.16
CA SER A 230 -6.07 24.01 10.74
C SER A 230 -6.08 22.63 10.10
N VAL A 231 -6.76 22.52 8.96
CA VAL A 231 -6.82 21.28 8.18
C VAL A 231 -6.29 21.56 6.78
N LYS A 232 -5.48 20.66 6.25
CA LYS A 232 -5.10 20.63 4.84
C LYS A 232 -5.67 19.36 4.23
N ASN A 233 -6.54 19.56 3.24
CA ASN A 233 -7.06 18.44 2.44
C ASN A 233 -6.04 18.05 1.38
N LEU A 234 -5.71 16.77 1.31
CA LEU A 234 -4.78 16.16 0.37
C LEU A 234 -5.48 15.19 -0.59
N LEU A 235 -6.75 15.44 -0.89
CA LEU A 235 -7.50 14.67 -1.88
C LEU A 235 -6.96 14.98 -3.30
N SER A 236 -5.70 14.79 -3.53
CA SER A 236 -5.11 14.94 -4.84
C SER A 236 -4.53 13.62 -5.30
N SER A 237 -4.61 13.38 -6.57
CA SER A 237 -4.12 12.27 -7.34
C SER A 237 -2.80 11.68 -6.85
N GLY A 238 -2.88 10.45 -6.32
CA GLY A 238 -1.73 9.58 -6.16
C GLY A 238 -0.74 9.93 -5.04
N THR A 239 0.23 9.06 -4.84
CA THR A 239 1.28 9.17 -3.82
C THR A 239 2.16 10.39 -4.07
N PHE A 240 2.49 10.70 -5.33
CA PHE A 240 3.33 11.84 -5.71
C PHE A 240 2.72 13.19 -5.31
N GLY A 241 1.42 13.39 -5.54
CA GLY A 241 0.74 14.63 -5.11
C GLY A 241 0.68 14.79 -3.60
N THR A 242 0.59 13.69 -2.86
CA THR A 242 0.68 13.67 -1.39
C THR A 242 2.07 14.05 -0.93
N GLU A 243 3.12 13.48 -1.52
CA GLU A 243 4.53 13.78 -1.22
C GLU A 243 4.84 15.26 -1.47
N GLU A 244 4.47 15.80 -2.64
CA GLU A 244 4.66 17.22 -2.98
C GLU A 244 3.95 18.11 -1.96
N ALA A 245 2.68 17.85 -1.67
CA ALA A 245 1.87 18.65 -0.77
C ALA A 245 2.36 18.62 0.68
N VAL A 246 2.92 17.49 1.14
CA VAL A 246 3.56 17.38 2.46
C VAL A 246 4.93 18.06 2.46
N THR A 247 5.73 17.90 1.41
CA THR A 247 7.02 18.55 1.24
C THR A 247 6.89 20.07 1.32
N ASP A 248 5.88 20.65 0.66
CA ASP A 248 5.59 22.09 0.68
C ASP A 248 5.37 22.65 2.09
N ILE A 249 4.79 21.86 3.01
CA ILE A 249 4.59 22.26 4.40
C ILE A 249 5.93 22.53 5.07
N PHE A 250 6.92 21.70 4.82
CA PHE A 250 8.24 21.80 5.45
C PHE A 250 9.18 22.78 4.73
N GLN A 251 8.98 23.05 3.44
CA GLN A 251 9.76 24.06 2.70
C GLN A 251 9.55 25.47 3.26
N GLN A 252 8.32 25.78 3.68
CA GLN A 252 7.98 27.11 4.21
C GLN A 252 8.30 27.22 5.71
N ARG A 253 9.56 27.35 6.07
CA ARG A 253 10.08 27.30 7.46
C ARG A 253 9.27 28.11 8.49
N ASN A 254 8.65 29.23 8.07
CA ASN A 254 7.84 30.08 8.96
C ASN A 254 6.41 29.59 9.15
N LYS A 255 6.01 28.54 8.45
CA LYS A 255 4.65 27.96 8.49
C LYS A 255 4.64 26.48 8.91
N VAL A 256 5.81 25.95 9.24
CA VAL A 256 5.90 24.57 9.77
C VAL A 256 5.08 24.50 11.06
N PRO A 257 4.13 23.55 11.20
CA PRO A 257 3.32 23.43 12.40
C PRO A 257 4.14 22.92 13.59
N ASP A 258 3.70 23.24 14.80
CA ASP A 258 4.29 22.68 16.02
C ASP A 258 3.86 21.20 16.18
N ILE A 259 2.61 20.90 15.82
CA ILE A 259 2.06 19.54 15.81
C ILE A 259 1.47 19.27 14.42
N LEU A 260 1.88 18.18 13.81
CA LEU A 260 1.35 17.65 12.55
C LEU A 260 0.61 16.34 12.83
N VAL A 261 -0.67 16.29 12.46
CA VAL A 261 -1.52 15.11 12.63
C VAL A 261 -1.79 14.51 11.25
N CYS A 262 -1.32 13.30 11.02
CA CYS A 262 -1.54 12.55 9.78
C CYS A 262 -2.67 11.53 10.02
N MET A 263 -3.68 11.54 9.15
CA MET A 263 -4.89 10.74 9.31
C MET A 263 -4.98 9.56 8.32
N ASP A 264 -3.88 9.25 7.65
CA ASP A 264 -3.72 8.07 6.79
C ASP A 264 -2.24 7.64 6.72
N ALA A 265 -2.00 6.42 6.20
CA ALA A 265 -0.67 5.82 6.16
C ALA A 265 0.27 6.55 5.19
N ASP A 266 -0.22 6.97 4.02
CA ASP A 266 0.59 7.64 3.00
C ASP A 266 1.08 9.00 3.50
N THR A 267 0.19 9.82 4.10
CA THR A 267 0.57 11.12 4.67
C THR A 267 1.55 10.97 5.83
N THR A 268 1.42 9.90 6.62
CA THR A 268 2.36 9.60 7.72
C THR A 268 3.75 9.30 7.19
N GLU A 269 3.84 8.47 6.16
CA GLU A 269 5.12 8.11 5.54
C GLU A 269 5.78 9.30 4.87
N CYS A 270 5.02 10.10 4.11
CA CYS A 270 5.51 11.34 3.52
C CYS A 270 5.99 12.35 4.58
N ALA A 271 5.25 12.51 5.68
CA ALA A 271 5.66 13.39 6.78
C ALA A 271 6.92 12.91 7.49
N ARG A 272 7.05 11.59 7.70
CA ARG A 272 8.25 10.95 8.25
C ARG A 272 9.46 11.27 7.39
N GLN A 273 9.35 11.09 6.09
CA GLN A 273 10.45 11.36 5.17
C GLN A 273 10.79 12.86 5.12
N ALA A 274 9.78 13.71 4.93
CA ALA A 274 9.99 15.14 4.82
C ALA A 274 10.64 15.76 6.08
N VAL A 275 10.22 15.35 7.29
CA VAL A 275 10.82 15.89 8.53
C VAL A 275 12.30 15.52 8.66
N LEU A 276 12.72 14.37 8.11
CA LEU A 276 14.15 13.97 8.07
C LEU A 276 14.90 14.80 7.03
N ASP A 277 14.38 14.95 5.81
CA ASP A 277 15.01 15.67 4.70
C ASP A 277 15.23 17.15 5.04
N PHE A 278 14.29 17.77 5.75
CA PHE A 278 14.38 19.15 6.21
C PHE A 278 15.10 19.31 7.56
N ASN A 279 15.59 18.22 8.16
CA ASN A 279 16.29 18.23 9.47
C ASN A 279 15.44 18.87 10.58
N LEU A 280 14.18 18.49 10.65
CA LEU A 280 13.20 18.98 11.61
C LEU A 280 12.73 17.89 12.60
N ALA A 281 13.37 16.71 12.59
CA ALA A 281 13.11 15.66 13.56
C ALA A 281 13.29 16.17 15.01
N GLY A 282 12.29 15.94 15.85
CA GLY A 282 12.22 16.45 17.22
C GLY A 282 11.88 17.94 17.37
N LYS A 283 11.68 18.67 16.26
CA LYS A 283 11.22 20.07 16.28
C LYS A 283 9.73 20.20 15.94
N VAL A 284 9.19 19.23 15.23
CA VAL A 284 7.78 19.08 14.90
C VAL A 284 7.28 17.82 15.58
N THR A 285 6.21 17.90 16.32
CA THR A 285 5.54 16.73 16.88
C THR A 285 4.67 16.12 15.79
N ILE A 286 5.00 14.90 15.32
CA ILE A 286 4.21 14.20 14.33
C ILE A 286 3.43 13.08 15.00
N ILE A 287 2.11 13.10 14.82
CA ILE A 287 1.19 12.04 15.24
C ILE A 287 0.71 11.35 13.96
N GLY A 288 1.09 10.08 13.81
CA GLY A 288 0.89 9.32 12.58
C GLY A 288 -0.33 8.41 12.63
N TYR A 289 -0.50 7.69 11.54
CA TYR A 289 -1.52 6.68 11.31
C TYR A 289 -0.87 5.44 10.73
N TYR A 290 -1.27 4.25 11.20
CA TYR A 290 -0.74 2.94 10.82
C TYR A 290 0.64 2.61 11.42
N THR A 291 1.00 1.31 11.42
CA THR A 291 2.17 0.75 12.12
C THR A 291 3.05 -0.11 11.20
N SER A 292 3.46 0.46 10.04
CA SER A 292 4.49 -0.21 9.24
C SER A 292 5.82 -0.34 10.02
N PRO A 293 6.71 -1.28 9.66
CA PRO A 293 8.03 -1.41 10.29
C PRO A 293 8.83 -0.11 10.30
N ASP A 294 8.72 0.70 9.24
CA ASP A 294 9.40 1.99 9.12
C ASP A 294 8.79 3.06 10.02
N ILE A 295 7.46 3.10 10.12
CA ILE A 295 6.74 4.01 11.04
C ILE A 295 7.08 3.66 12.49
N LEU A 296 7.02 2.37 12.88
CA LEU A 296 7.40 1.93 14.23
C LEU A 296 8.86 2.29 14.56
N THR A 297 9.76 2.12 13.58
CA THR A 297 11.18 2.52 13.75
C THR A 297 11.31 4.04 13.93
N ALA A 298 10.51 4.82 13.22
CA ALA A 298 10.49 6.27 13.36
C ALA A 298 9.95 6.72 14.72
N VAL A 299 8.94 6.07 15.27
CA VAL A 299 8.45 6.30 16.63
C VAL A 299 9.53 5.97 17.65
N GLU A 300 10.19 4.82 17.53
CA GLU A 300 11.28 4.43 18.45
C GLU A 300 12.44 5.43 18.46
N LYS A 301 12.80 5.97 17.29
CA LYS A 301 13.86 6.99 17.11
C LYS A 301 13.40 8.40 17.50
N GLY A 302 12.11 8.60 17.77
CA GLY A 302 11.54 9.92 18.11
C GLY A 302 11.42 10.86 16.90
N VAL A 303 11.37 10.33 15.69
CA VAL A 303 11.01 11.07 14.47
C VAL A 303 9.51 11.34 14.45
N LEU A 304 8.70 10.34 14.80
CA LEU A 304 7.31 10.48 15.14
C LEU A 304 7.15 10.43 16.67
N ALA A 305 6.22 11.18 17.21
CA ALA A 305 5.89 11.14 18.63
C ALA A 305 5.15 9.85 19.00
N LEU A 306 4.17 9.50 18.18
CA LEU A 306 3.39 8.27 18.23
C LEU A 306 2.66 8.04 16.91
N THR A 307 2.07 6.86 16.76
CA THR A 307 1.20 6.52 15.63
C THR A 307 -0.04 5.79 16.08
N CYS A 308 -1.15 5.96 15.36
CA CYS A 308 -2.37 5.20 15.56
C CYS A 308 -2.26 3.86 14.86
N ASP A 309 -2.28 2.79 15.61
CA ASP A 309 -2.40 1.43 15.12
C ASP A 309 -3.87 1.14 14.80
N VAL A 310 -4.14 0.76 13.56
CA VAL A 310 -5.48 0.40 13.10
C VAL A 310 -5.47 -1.08 12.81
N ASP A 311 -6.42 -1.81 13.36
CA ASP A 311 -6.51 -3.26 13.18
C ASP A 311 -6.90 -3.61 11.72
N THR A 312 -5.87 -3.77 10.88
CA THR A 312 -6.03 -4.13 9.47
C THR A 312 -6.60 -5.55 9.30
N GLU A 313 -6.36 -6.45 10.26
CA GLU A 313 -6.94 -7.80 10.25
C GLU A 313 -8.45 -7.74 10.44
N GLN A 314 -8.94 -6.98 11.43
CA GLN A 314 -10.37 -6.75 11.61
C GLN A 314 -10.99 -6.06 10.39
N MET A 315 -10.32 -5.06 9.82
CA MET A 315 -10.84 -4.34 8.64
C MET A 315 -11.06 -5.28 7.46
N GLY A 316 -10.08 -6.12 7.13
CA GLY A 316 -10.19 -7.12 6.08
C GLY A 316 -11.26 -8.17 6.38
N LYS A 317 -11.25 -8.72 7.60
CA LYS A 317 -12.23 -9.70 8.06
C LYS A 317 -13.66 -9.19 7.96
N TYR A 318 -13.94 -8.04 8.56
CA TYR A 318 -15.30 -7.50 8.62
C TYR A 318 -15.84 -7.10 7.24
N SER A 319 -14.97 -6.72 6.32
CA SER A 319 -15.37 -6.45 4.93
C SER A 319 -15.95 -7.68 4.24
N ILE A 320 -15.31 -8.82 4.42
CA ILE A 320 -15.78 -10.10 3.87
C ILE A 320 -16.98 -10.63 4.64
N GLU A 321 -16.97 -10.49 5.97
CA GLU A 321 -18.09 -10.90 6.83
C GLU A 321 -19.38 -10.19 6.41
N ALA A 322 -19.31 -8.86 6.18
CA ALA A 322 -20.46 -8.08 5.71
C ALA A 322 -20.99 -8.54 4.35
N LEU A 323 -20.12 -8.82 3.37
CA LEU A 323 -20.53 -9.34 2.07
C LEU A 323 -21.12 -10.75 2.20
N THR A 324 -20.50 -11.61 3.02
CA THR A 324 -20.96 -12.98 3.25
C THR A 324 -22.34 -13.02 3.93
N GLU A 325 -22.57 -12.16 4.93
CA GLU A 325 -23.89 -12.00 5.55
C GLU A 325 -24.93 -11.56 4.53
N PHE A 326 -24.58 -10.56 3.70
CA PHE A 326 -25.49 -10.09 2.67
C PHE A 326 -25.87 -11.18 1.67
N GLN A 327 -24.90 -11.99 1.22
CA GLN A 327 -25.15 -13.10 0.30
C GLN A 327 -26.07 -14.17 0.90
N LYS A 328 -25.97 -14.41 2.21
CA LYS A 328 -26.77 -15.42 2.91
C LYS A 328 -28.18 -14.93 3.26
N ASP A 329 -28.27 -13.70 3.78
CA ASP A 329 -29.47 -13.20 4.47
C ASP A 329 -30.13 -12.01 3.76
N GLY A 330 -29.54 -11.52 2.65
CA GLY A 330 -29.98 -10.31 1.92
C GLY A 330 -29.78 -9.02 2.71
N ARG A 331 -29.04 -9.05 3.80
CA ARG A 331 -28.74 -7.91 4.67
C ARG A 331 -27.45 -8.17 5.45
N SER A 332 -26.78 -7.10 5.86
CA SER A 332 -25.66 -7.12 6.78
C SER A 332 -25.79 -6.02 7.84
N ASN A 333 -24.93 -6.03 8.84
CA ASN A 333 -24.85 -4.89 9.75
C ASN A 333 -24.44 -3.63 8.98
N SER A 334 -25.03 -2.49 9.30
CA SER A 334 -24.74 -1.23 8.60
C SER A 334 -23.35 -0.65 8.96
N TYR A 335 -22.75 -1.13 10.05
CA TYR A 335 -21.48 -0.65 10.57
C TYR A 335 -20.72 -1.74 11.34
N TYR A 336 -19.44 -1.88 11.03
CA TYR A 336 -18.47 -2.64 11.80
C TYR A 336 -17.36 -1.70 12.28
N ASN A 337 -17.24 -1.56 13.60
CA ASN A 337 -16.17 -0.78 14.20
C ASN A 337 -14.85 -1.56 14.13
N VAL A 338 -13.81 -0.87 13.68
CA VAL A 338 -12.43 -1.38 13.69
C VAL A 338 -11.72 -0.81 14.92
N ASP A 339 -11.00 -1.63 15.63
CA ASP A 339 -10.25 -1.22 16.81
C ASP A 339 -9.02 -0.39 16.40
N ILE A 340 -8.75 0.63 17.22
CA ILE A 340 -7.55 1.45 17.13
C ILE A 340 -6.81 1.48 18.45
N ASN A 341 -5.49 1.56 18.37
CA ASN A 341 -4.63 1.73 19.53
C ASN A 341 -3.50 2.72 19.17
N PHE A 342 -2.90 3.36 20.16
CA PHE A 342 -1.78 4.27 19.91
C PHE A 342 -0.47 3.65 20.37
N GLN A 343 0.52 3.68 19.49
CA GLN A 343 1.87 3.18 19.72
C GLN A 343 2.82 4.36 19.91
N ASP A 344 3.19 4.63 21.14
CA ASP A 344 4.28 5.52 21.50
C ASP A 344 5.62 4.74 21.60
N LYS A 345 6.67 5.44 21.93
CA LYS A 345 8.00 4.86 22.04
C LYS A 345 8.09 3.68 23.01
N ASP A 346 7.38 3.76 24.12
CA ASP A 346 7.45 2.72 25.14
C ASP A 346 6.61 1.51 24.73
N ALA A 347 5.46 1.72 24.09
CA ALA A 347 4.64 0.68 23.51
C ALA A 347 5.40 -0.06 22.40
N VAL A 348 6.06 0.66 21.47
CA VAL A 348 6.89 0.05 20.40
C VAL A 348 8.02 -0.80 20.98
N ARG A 349 8.68 -0.33 22.02
CA ARG A 349 9.73 -1.11 22.69
C ARG A 349 9.20 -2.36 23.40
N ALA A 350 7.99 -2.30 23.95
CA ALA A 350 7.34 -3.46 24.53
C ALA A 350 7.02 -4.50 23.46
N LEU A 351 6.42 -4.09 22.33
CA LEU A 351 6.14 -4.96 21.18
C LEU A 351 7.38 -5.68 20.68
N ARG A 352 8.52 -4.98 20.56
CA ARG A 352 9.79 -5.59 20.13
C ARG A 352 10.36 -6.58 21.13
N ARG A 353 10.17 -6.37 22.43
CA ARG A 353 10.63 -7.32 23.47
C ARG A 353 9.80 -8.59 23.47
N GLU A 354 8.53 -8.49 23.12
CA GLU A 354 7.60 -9.63 23.02
C GLU A 354 7.74 -10.41 21.70
N GLY A 355 8.63 -9.98 20.79
CA GLY A 355 8.85 -10.64 19.50
C GLY A 355 7.69 -10.48 18.50
N LEU A 356 6.82 -9.51 18.74
CA LEU A 356 5.61 -9.24 17.94
C LEU A 356 5.85 -8.15 16.85
N SER A 357 7.10 -7.74 16.63
CA SER A 357 7.45 -6.65 15.70
C SER A 357 8.53 -7.10 14.72
N GLU A 358 8.24 -8.08 13.89
CA GLU A 358 9.01 -8.35 12.66
C GLU A 358 8.31 -7.81 11.43
#